data_d569169ca25b471ee24995af066b9366
#
_entry.id   d569169ca25b471ee24995af066b9366
#
_cell.length_a   1.000
_cell.length_b   1.000
_cell.length_c   1.000
_cell.angle_alpha   90.00
_cell.angle_beta   90.00
_cell.angle_gamma   90.00
#
_symmetry.space_group_name_H-M   'P 1'
#
loop_
_entity.id
_entity.type
_entity.pdbx_description
1 polymer ?
#
loop_
_entity_poly.entity_id
_entity_poly.type
_entity_poly.pdbx_seq_one_letter_code
_entity_poly.pdbx_strand_id
1 'polypeptide(L)'
;IGFNEPNEAFELGTHCVDLKEETIEANKRFFDGNADLVPKQAYTMGIKTIMQARKVLVVANGLAKAKAVKAVVSGPVTPECPGSILQMHPDFILVGDEEALSEI
;
A
#
# COMPACT_ATOMS: atom_id res chain seq x y z
N ILE A 1 -1.39 -0.89 1.17
CA ILE A 1 -2.47 0.08 1.36
C ILE A 1 -2.49 0.57 2.81
N GLY A 2 -2.67 1.88 2.99
CA GLY A 2 -2.31 2.50 4.25
C GLY A 2 -0.84 2.21 4.53
N PHE A 3 -0.50 1.95 5.77
CA PHE A 3 0.82 1.45 6.14
C PHE A 3 0.84 -0.07 6.36
N ASN A 4 -0.17 -0.80 5.85
CA ASN A 4 -0.12 -2.26 5.89
C ASN A 4 1.07 -2.75 5.08
N GLU A 5 2.02 -3.39 5.77
CA GLU A 5 3.26 -3.91 5.19
C GLU A 5 3.08 -5.39 4.80
N PRO A 6 3.93 -5.92 3.90
CA PRO A 6 3.95 -7.35 3.63
C PRO A 6 4.02 -8.18 4.92
N ASN A 7 3.16 -9.18 5.04
CA ASN A 7 3.02 -9.95 6.27
C ASN A 7 2.58 -11.37 5.96
N GLU A 8 2.56 -12.23 6.97
CA GLU A 8 2.09 -13.62 6.86
C GLU A 8 0.57 -13.71 6.86
N ALA A 9 -0.12 -12.67 7.36
CA ALA A 9 -1.56 -12.60 7.40
C ALA A 9 -2.05 -11.19 7.11
N PHE A 10 -3.30 -11.08 6.67
CA PHE A 10 -3.96 -9.77 6.57
C PHE A 10 -4.36 -9.32 7.97
N GLU A 11 -3.80 -8.19 8.42
CA GLU A 11 -4.21 -7.57 9.68
C GLU A 11 -5.56 -6.86 9.47
N LEU A 12 -6.56 -7.27 10.23
CA LEU A 12 -7.94 -6.83 10.01
C LEU A 12 -8.25 -5.50 10.66
N GLY A 13 -7.82 -5.30 11.91
CA GLY A 13 -8.10 -4.09 12.69
C GLY A 13 -6.99 -3.06 12.62
N THR A 14 -7.26 -1.89 13.21
CA THR A 14 -6.25 -0.85 13.39
C THR A 14 -5.13 -1.37 14.28
N HIS A 15 -3.89 -1.18 13.85
CA HIS A 15 -2.73 -1.73 14.54
C HIS A 15 -1.49 -0.86 14.33
N CYS A 16 -0.48 -1.12 15.14
CA CYS A 16 0.84 -0.50 15.02
C CYS A 16 1.71 -1.35 14.08
N VAL A 17 2.36 -0.70 13.15
CA VAL A 17 3.22 -1.35 12.14
C VAL A 17 4.65 -0.92 12.34
N ASP A 18 5.58 -1.87 12.27
CA ASP A 18 7.00 -1.58 12.10
C ASP A 18 7.26 -1.35 10.61
N LEU A 19 7.67 -0.13 10.26
CA LEU A 19 7.87 0.24 8.87
C LEU A 19 9.10 -0.45 8.29
N LYS A 20 8.98 -0.97 7.08
CA LYS A 20 10.10 -1.52 6.32
C LYS A 20 11.05 -0.40 5.88
N GLU A 21 12.31 -0.74 5.63
CA GLU A 21 13.31 0.24 5.17
C GLU A 21 12.88 0.97 3.91
N GLU A 22 12.24 0.28 2.98
CA GLU A 22 11.72 0.85 1.75
C GLU A 22 10.69 1.93 2.01
N THR A 23 9.80 1.72 2.98
CA THR A 23 8.78 2.70 3.37
C THR A 23 9.42 3.91 4.03
N ILE A 24 10.40 3.70 4.90
CA ILE A 24 11.15 4.78 5.55
C ILE A 24 11.87 5.62 4.50
N GLU A 25 12.55 4.97 3.57
CA GLU A 25 13.26 5.63 2.48
C GLU A 25 12.32 6.45 1.59
N ALA A 26 11.15 5.90 1.26
CA ALA A 26 10.15 6.59 0.45
C ALA A 26 9.57 7.83 1.15
N ASN A 27 9.51 7.83 2.48
CA ASN A 27 8.93 8.92 3.26
C ASN A 27 9.96 9.96 3.71
N LYS A 28 11.26 9.73 3.57
CA LYS A 28 12.30 10.66 4.02
C LYS A 28 12.18 12.04 3.36
N ARG A 29 11.57 12.13 2.18
CA ARG A 29 11.31 13.40 1.48
C ARG A 29 10.48 14.38 2.30
N PHE A 30 9.68 13.90 3.24
CA PHE A 30 8.89 14.72 4.16
C PHE A 30 9.67 15.11 5.42
N PHE A 31 10.93 14.65 5.55
CA PHE A 31 11.81 14.84 6.70
C PHE A 31 13.18 15.36 6.24
N ASP A 32 13.19 16.33 5.33
CA ASP A 32 14.40 16.96 4.79
C ASP A 32 15.38 15.96 4.13
N GLY A 33 14.87 14.86 3.61
CA GLY A 33 15.69 13.81 3.00
C GLY A 33 16.47 12.95 4.01
N ASN A 34 16.19 13.10 5.30
CA ASN A 34 16.90 12.38 6.36
C ASN A 34 16.07 11.20 6.89
N ALA A 35 16.44 9.98 6.50
CA ALA A 35 15.76 8.77 6.92
C ALA A 35 15.77 8.56 8.45
N ASP A 36 16.78 9.09 9.16
CA ASP A 36 16.86 8.97 10.62
C ASP A 36 15.77 9.76 11.35
N LEU A 37 15.19 10.76 10.69
CA LEU A 37 14.09 11.55 11.25
C LEU A 37 12.72 10.91 11.01
N VAL A 38 12.63 9.93 10.12
CA VAL A 38 11.37 9.23 9.83
C VAL A 38 11.02 8.32 11.00
N PRO A 39 9.78 8.40 11.55
CA PRO A 39 9.34 7.44 12.55
C PRO A 39 9.47 6.00 12.03
N LYS A 40 9.85 5.08 12.92
CA LYS A 40 10.04 3.67 12.58
C LYS A 40 8.75 2.87 12.64
N GLN A 41 7.71 3.43 13.26
CA GLN A 41 6.40 2.80 13.46
C GLN A 41 5.29 3.75 13.04
N ALA A 42 4.17 3.18 12.66
CA ALA A 42 2.95 3.94 12.34
C ALA A 42 1.72 3.16 12.77
N TYR A 43 0.66 3.87 13.11
CA TYR A 43 -0.66 3.27 13.21
C TYR A 43 -1.32 3.28 11.84
N THR A 44 -1.99 2.20 11.51
CA THR A 44 -2.72 2.09 10.25
C THR A 44 -4.07 1.42 10.48
N MET A 45 -5.06 1.81 9.68
CA MET A 45 -6.31 1.05 9.65
C MET A 45 -6.04 -0.31 9.00
N GLY A 46 -6.72 -1.33 9.51
CA GLY A 46 -6.56 -2.67 9.00
C GLY A 46 -7.36 -2.95 7.74
N ILE A 47 -7.16 -4.13 7.19
CA ILE A 47 -7.75 -4.56 5.93
C ILE A 47 -9.27 -4.63 6.00
N LYS A 48 -9.84 -5.09 7.13
CA LYS A 48 -11.29 -5.16 7.30
C LYS A 48 -11.95 -3.79 7.13
N THR A 49 -11.40 -2.76 7.76
CA THR A 49 -11.93 -1.40 7.68
C THR A 49 -11.90 -0.88 6.25
N ILE A 50 -10.80 -1.09 5.55
CA ILE A 50 -10.66 -0.68 4.15
C ILE A 50 -11.68 -1.41 3.28
N MET A 51 -11.82 -2.71 3.44
CA MET A 51 -12.72 -3.54 2.63
C MET A 51 -14.21 -3.27 2.91
N GLN A 52 -14.55 -2.68 4.05
CA GLN A 52 -15.92 -2.28 4.38
C GLN A 52 -16.35 -0.97 3.73
N ALA A 53 -15.42 -0.22 3.14
CA ALA A 53 -15.78 0.99 2.42
C ALA A 53 -16.65 0.65 1.20
N ARG A 54 -17.62 1.51 0.90
CA ARG A 54 -18.47 1.32 -0.28
C ARG A 54 -17.69 1.40 -1.58
N LYS A 55 -16.72 2.29 -1.62
CA LYS A 55 -15.83 2.51 -2.76
C LYS A 55 -14.41 2.68 -2.25
N VAL A 56 -13.47 2.05 -2.92
CA VAL A 56 -12.04 2.24 -2.65
C VAL A 56 -11.39 2.87 -3.88
N LEU A 57 -10.75 4.02 -3.66
CA LEU A 57 -9.98 4.70 -4.68
C LEU A 57 -8.50 4.65 -4.30
N VAL A 58 -7.71 4.07 -5.17
CA VAL A 58 -6.25 4.06 -5.04
C VAL A 58 -5.64 4.95 -6.12
N VAL A 59 -4.79 5.85 -5.70
CA VAL A 59 -4.06 6.73 -6.63
C VAL A 59 -2.58 6.41 -6.53
N ALA A 60 -1.94 6.13 -7.65
CA ALA A 60 -0.52 5.79 -7.70
C ALA A 60 0.15 6.55 -8.84
N ASN A 61 1.35 7.04 -8.60
CA ASN A 61 2.12 7.74 -9.63
C ASN A 61 3.59 7.39 -9.57
N GLY A 62 4.23 7.43 -10.72
CA GLY A 62 5.66 7.21 -10.88
C GLY A 62 6.04 5.75 -11.11
N LEU A 63 7.20 5.57 -11.72
CA LEU A 63 7.72 4.25 -12.10
C LEU A 63 7.98 3.35 -10.90
N ALA A 64 8.34 3.94 -9.74
CA ALA A 64 8.59 3.17 -8.52
C ALA A 64 7.37 2.40 -8.02
N LYS A 65 6.16 2.75 -8.46
CA LYS A 65 4.91 2.08 -8.10
C LYS A 65 4.47 1.01 -9.09
N ALA A 66 5.11 0.92 -10.25
CA ALA A 66 4.65 0.05 -11.35
C ALA A 66 4.50 -1.42 -10.94
N LYS A 67 5.46 -1.98 -10.24
CA LYS A 67 5.41 -3.37 -9.78
C LYS A 67 4.32 -3.60 -8.74
N ALA A 68 4.19 -2.67 -7.79
CA ALA A 68 3.15 -2.74 -6.77
C ALA A 68 1.76 -2.64 -7.40
N VAL A 69 1.57 -1.73 -8.34
CA VAL A 69 0.31 -1.58 -9.08
C VAL A 69 -0.05 -2.87 -9.81
N LYS A 70 0.89 -3.48 -10.51
CA LYS A 70 0.67 -4.75 -11.18
C LYS A 70 0.23 -5.84 -10.20
N ALA A 71 0.93 -5.96 -9.06
CA ALA A 71 0.59 -6.94 -8.03
C ALA A 71 -0.80 -6.71 -7.44
N VAL A 72 -1.18 -5.46 -7.22
CA VAL A 72 -2.51 -5.09 -6.70
C VAL A 72 -3.61 -5.43 -7.69
N VAL A 73 -3.41 -5.20 -8.97
CA VAL A 73 -4.45 -5.34 -10.00
C VAL A 73 -4.58 -6.78 -10.50
N SER A 74 -3.48 -7.48 -10.68
CA SER A 74 -3.47 -8.77 -11.36
C SER A 74 -2.60 -9.86 -10.74
N GLY A 75 -1.93 -9.56 -9.64
CA GLY A 75 -1.14 -10.56 -8.91
C GLY A 75 -2.02 -11.48 -8.07
N PRO A 76 -1.42 -12.47 -7.41
CA PRO A 76 -2.17 -13.31 -6.48
C PRO A 76 -2.65 -12.50 -5.27
N VAL A 77 -3.82 -12.85 -4.74
CA VAL A 77 -4.32 -12.25 -3.49
C VAL A 77 -3.55 -12.89 -2.34
N THR A 78 -2.70 -12.10 -1.71
CA THR A 78 -1.78 -12.58 -0.66
C THR A 78 -1.46 -11.47 0.34
N PRO A 79 -1.31 -11.79 1.63
CA PRO A 79 -0.89 -10.80 2.62
C PRO A 79 0.56 -10.30 2.41
N GLU A 80 1.35 -10.95 1.59
CA GLU A 80 2.65 -10.43 1.17
C GLU A 80 2.53 -9.16 0.31
N CYS A 81 1.38 -8.97 -0.32
CA CYS A 81 0.98 -7.74 -0.99
C CYS A 81 -0.39 -7.34 -0.46
N PRO A 82 -0.46 -6.57 0.62
CA PRO A 82 -1.75 -6.24 1.25
C PRO A 82 -2.78 -5.64 0.30
N GLY A 83 -2.35 -4.79 -0.62
CA GLY A 83 -3.25 -4.19 -1.60
C GLY A 83 -3.89 -5.17 -2.57
N SER A 84 -3.34 -6.37 -2.70
CA SER A 84 -3.90 -7.40 -3.59
C SER A 84 -5.32 -7.83 -3.22
N ILE A 85 -5.71 -7.66 -1.95
CA ILE A 85 -7.07 -7.96 -1.47
C ILE A 85 -8.13 -7.10 -2.16
N LEU A 86 -7.75 -5.94 -2.68
CA LEU A 86 -8.67 -5.01 -3.36
C LEU A 86 -9.27 -5.63 -4.62
N GLN A 87 -8.65 -6.66 -5.19
CA GLN A 87 -9.23 -7.41 -6.30
C GLN A 87 -10.57 -8.06 -5.93
N MET A 88 -10.83 -8.25 -4.64
CA MET A 88 -12.07 -8.84 -4.11
C MET A 88 -13.09 -7.77 -3.72
N HIS A 89 -12.77 -6.50 -3.87
CA HIS A 89 -13.69 -5.42 -3.53
C HIS A 89 -14.66 -5.16 -4.68
N PRO A 90 -15.97 -4.97 -4.40
CA PRO A 90 -16.99 -4.79 -5.45
C PRO A 90 -16.92 -3.44 -6.17
N ASP A 91 -16.27 -2.45 -5.60
CA ASP A 91 -16.16 -1.11 -6.21
C ASP A 91 -14.76 -0.52 -5.94
N PHE A 92 -13.79 -1.09 -6.61
CA PHE A 92 -12.37 -0.69 -6.53
C PHE A 92 -11.97 0.04 -7.81
N ILE A 93 -11.43 1.24 -7.64
CA ILE A 93 -10.92 2.07 -8.72
C ILE A 93 -9.45 2.37 -8.45
N LEU A 94 -8.60 2.12 -9.44
CA LEU A 94 -7.20 2.52 -9.40
C LEU A 94 -6.94 3.54 -10.49
N VAL A 95 -6.37 4.67 -10.11
CA VAL A 95 -5.96 5.75 -11.02
C VAL A 95 -4.45 5.90 -10.93
N GLY A 96 -3.80 5.86 -12.08
CA GLY A 96 -2.34 6.02 -12.13
C GLY A 96 -1.90 6.77 -13.39
N ASP A 97 -0.68 7.30 -13.33
CA ASP A 97 -0.05 7.84 -14.54
C ASP A 97 0.53 6.71 -15.40
N GLU A 98 1.06 7.06 -16.57
CA GLU A 98 1.61 6.09 -17.50
C GLU A 98 2.75 5.26 -16.89
N GLU A 99 3.59 5.88 -16.07
CA GLU A 99 4.69 5.18 -15.41
C GLU A 99 4.20 4.16 -14.38
N ALA A 100 3.26 4.55 -13.52
CA ALA A 100 2.68 3.64 -12.52
C ALA A 100 1.93 2.47 -13.17
N LEU A 101 1.33 2.69 -14.33
CA LEU A 101 0.56 1.68 -15.06
C LEU A 101 1.40 0.90 -16.10
N SER A 102 2.70 1.14 -16.16
CA SER A 102 3.55 0.63 -17.26
C SER A 102 3.72 -0.89 -17.28
N GLU A 103 3.44 -1.57 -16.18
CA GLU A 103 3.56 -3.04 -16.11
C GLU A 103 2.20 -3.77 -16.13
N ILE A 104 1.13 -3.04 -16.31
CA ILE A 104 -0.21 -3.65 -16.48
C ILE A 104 -0.38 -4.17 -17.91
#